data_f4530e441be092221a03c6367bcd56d8
#
_entry.id   f4530e441be092221a03c6367bcd56d8
#
_cell.length_a   1.000
_cell.length_b   1.000
_cell.length_c   1.000
_cell.angle_alpha   90.00
_cell.angle_beta   90.00
_cell.angle_gamma   90.00
#
_symmetry.space_group_name_H-M   'P 1'
#
loop_
_entity.id
_entity.type
_entity.pdbx_description
1 polymer ?
#
loop_
_entity_poly.entity_id
_entity_poly.type
_entity_poly.pdbx_seq_one_letter_code
_entity_poly.pdbx_strand_id
1 'polypeptide(L)'
;MTGGRILRTMVAALAGLLSAALARAQPAPMRVAVVVGNDLGESDEIRLRYAVEDADKMSRVLRDLGGFRPEDLIVLRSESTEAVRHAIIRANERLRLEGGRDSMLLVYYSGHGDAGGLHLGGTRFPVDELEALVRGSSAHMRVLIVDACRSGAITRVKGGTPAPPFALPARQVSPSEGAVFLTSSAANEDAQESDALRGSFFTHYLISGLMGAADSDGDRRVTLSEAYAFAYEGTLRASSRSLGGTQHPTFSYDLRGHEDVVLTMLSGATGHPMGGLMLPTSRSFLVLQEGPEGPVVAETAAGAASHRLVLPPGRYFLRGRGSDDLLEGRVTLQAGAELAVREPELERVAYARLVRKGGTGERMAGVHAGYLLRSGLWRGSDICQGAYAAYELVTSRLSWSARASACRGGFTNQTLSSAADELNVQLEGTHVWDLPLVSVHAGIALGPSLLTQTFTTTGSAPSRTSLAATLAAGAGVELPLRRGFVIDAAFATGVYAFRERQADGAASRWSTAAVFIGRIGAGVRW
;
A
#
# COMPACT_ATOMS: atom_id res chain seq x y z
N MET A 1 72.60 -30.42 23.93
CA MET A 1 71.56 -30.95 23.00
C MET A 1 70.30 -30.07 22.91
N THR A 2 70.40 -28.76 23.13
CA THR A 2 69.24 -27.82 23.20
C THR A 2 69.07 -26.93 21.99
N GLY A 3 70.08 -26.75 21.13
CA GLY A 3 70.02 -25.85 19.97
C GLY A 3 69.20 -26.32 18.76
N GLY A 4 69.06 -27.66 18.57
CA GLY A 4 68.36 -28.22 17.41
C GLY A 4 66.81 -28.21 17.50
N ARG A 5 66.26 -28.04 18.72
CA ARG A 5 64.79 -27.97 18.93
C ARG A 5 64.27 -26.55 18.66
N ILE A 6 65.01 -25.52 19.02
CA ILE A 6 64.60 -24.13 18.79
C ILE A 6 64.58 -23.77 17.31
N LEU A 7 65.59 -24.25 16.55
CA LEU A 7 65.65 -24.02 15.12
C LEU A 7 64.50 -24.71 14.34
N ARG A 8 64.11 -25.94 14.75
CA ARG A 8 62.97 -26.64 14.14
C ARG A 8 61.64 -25.97 14.45
N THR A 9 61.46 -25.42 15.64
CA THR A 9 60.22 -24.68 15.99
C THR A 9 60.13 -23.34 15.27
N MET A 10 61.24 -22.62 15.08
CA MET A 10 61.25 -21.37 14.33
C MET A 10 61.01 -21.61 12.80
N VAL A 11 61.56 -22.66 12.23
CA VAL A 11 61.32 -23.01 10.83
C VAL A 11 59.88 -23.47 10.61
N ALA A 12 59.30 -24.22 11.53
CA ALA A 12 57.87 -24.62 11.46
C ALA A 12 56.91 -23.39 11.63
N ALA A 13 57.23 -22.46 12.52
CA ALA A 13 56.45 -21.23 12.70
C ALA A 13 56.56 -20.29 11.48
N LEU A 14 57.76 -20.20 10.86
CA LEU A 14 57.97 -19.41 9.64
C LEU A 14 57.26 -20.05 8.44
N ALA A 15 57.26 -21.36 8.30
CA ALA A 15 56.54 -22.08 7.27
C ALA A 15 55.00 -21.96 7.47
N GLY A 16 54.50 -21.95 8.71
CA GLY A 16 53.10 -21.72 9.04
C GLY A 16 52.68 -20.25 8.71
N LEU A 17 53.54 -19.27 8.97
CA LEU A 17 53.29 -17.88 8.62
C LEU A 17 53.33 -17.62 7.10
N LEU A 18 54.26 -18.30 6.39
CA LEU A 18 54.31 -18.24 4.92
C LEU A 18 53.08 -18.95 4.28
N SER A 19 52.61 -20.04 4.86
CA SER A 19 51.39 -20.74 4.38
C SER A 19 50.12 -19.91 4.59
N ALA A 20 50.02 -19.16 5.70
CA ALA A 20 48.93 -18.23 5.96
C ALA A 20 48.97 -16.99 5.04
N ALA A 21 50.15 -16.54 4.62
CA ALA A 21 50.30 -15.42 3.69
C ALA A 21 50.03 -15.80 2.21
N LEU A 22 49.98 -17.09 1.90
CA LEU A 22 49.68 -17.63 0.57
C LEU A 22 48.24 -18.05 0.38
N ALA A 23 47.38 -17.87 1.39
CA ALA A 23 45.93 -17.90 1.18
C ALA A 23 45.56 -16.67 0.33
N ARG A 24 45.83 -16.74 -0.98
CA ARG A 24 45.32 -15.79 -1.95
C ARG A 24 43.82 -15.76 -1.75
N ALA A 25 43.30 -14.62 -1.26
CA ALA A 25 41.88 -14.35 -1.37
C ALA A 25 41.50 -14.57 -2.83
N GLN A 26 40.71 -15.58 -3.10
CA GLN A 26 40.18 -15.77 -4.46
C GLN A 26 39.52 -14.45 -4.85
N PRO A 27 39.85 -13.88 -6.02
CA PRO A 27 39.20 -12.66 -6.44
C PRO A 27 37.70 -12.90 -6.45
N ALA A 28 36.95 -11.95 -5.91
CA ALA A 28 35.49 -12.03 -5.92
C ALA A 28 35.00 -12.28 -7.36
N PRO A 29 33.99 -13.14 -7.56
CA PRO A 29 33.50 -13.47 -8.89
C PRO A 29 33.09 -12.21 -9.64
N MET A 30 33.50 -12.11 -10.91
CA MET A 30 33.16 -10.96 -11.74
C MET A 30 31.68 -10.94 -12.07
N ARG A 31 30.99 -9.88 -11.71
CA ARG A 31 29.56 -9.66 -11.99
C ARG A 31 29.39 -8.41 -12.85
N VAL A 32 28.82 -8.55 -14.03
CA VAL A 32 28.55 -7.44 -14.95
C VAL A 32 27.03 -7.34 -15.14
N ALA A 33 26.49 -6.12 -15.04
CA ALA A 33 25.08 -5.89 -15.28
C ALA A 33 24.84 -4.81 -16.34
N VAL A 34 23.82 -5.05 -17.17
CA VAL A 34 23.23 -4.05 -18.08
C VAL A 34 21.80 -3.82 -17.61
N VAL A 35 21.53 -2.62 -17.10
CA VAL A 35 20.25 -2.24 -16.52
C VAL A 35 19.61 -1.18 -17.39
N VAL A 36 18.45 -1.49 -17.96
CA VAL A 36 17.78 -0.64 -18.95
C VAL A 36 16.40 -0.24 -18.42
N GLY A 37 16.14 1.05 -18.34
CA GLY A 37 14.81 1.61 -18.11
C GLY A 37 14.41 2.47 -19.30
N ASN A 38 13.25 2.18 -19.88
CA ASN A 38 12.81 2.92 -21.07
C ASN A 38 11.34 3.33 -20.96
N ASP A 39 11.11 4.63 -20.77
CA ASP A 39 9.77 5.22 -20.71
C ASP A 39 9.13 5.41 -22.08
N LEU A 40 9.93 5.33 -23.16
CA LEU A 40 9.50 5.64 -24.53
C LEU A 40 9.34 4.35 -25.33
N GLY A 41 8.11 4.05 -25.73
CA GLY A 41 7.78 2.95 -26.63
C GLY A 41 7.77 3.34 -28.11
N GLU A 42 6.93 2.69 -28.89
CA GLU A 42 6.60 3.05 -30.27
C GLU A 42 5.75 4.33 -30.31
N SER A 43 5.54 4.90 -31.50
CA SER A 43 4.92 6.24 -31.66
C SER A 43 3.47 6.32 -31.18
N ASP A 44 2.77 5.21 -31.08
CA ASP A 44 1.36 5.06 -30.62
C ASP A 44 1.25 4.58 -29.16
N GLU A 45 2.37 4.29 -28.50
CA GLU A 45 2.39 3.87 -27.12
C GLU A 45 2.43 5.06 -26.14
N ILE A 46 1.67 4.96 -25.06
CA ILE A 46 1.65 5.97 -23.99
C ILE A 46 2.96 5.89 -23.24
N ARG A 47 3.61 7.03 -23.02
CA ARG A 47 4.85 7.09 -22.25
C ARG A 47 4.65 6.51 -20.84
N LEU A 48 5.50 5.56 -20.44
CA LEU A 48 5.56 5.00 -19.09
C LEU A 48 6.05 6.05 -18.09
N ARG A 49 5.68 5.87 -16.83
CA ARG A 49 6.02 6.83 -15.78
C ARG A 49 7.23 6.41 -14.95
N TYR A 50 7.44 5.10 -14.82
CA TYR A 50 8.33 4.57 -13.79
C TYR A 50 9.41 3.62 -14.29
N ALA A 51 9.48 3.29 -15.57
CA ALA A 51 10.44 2.33 -16.10
C ALA A 51 11.91 2.76 -15.85
N VAL A 52 12.21 4.06 -16.03
CA VAL A 52 13.54 4.61 -15.71
C VAL A 52 13.80 4.59 -14.20
N GLU A 53 12.80 4.93 -13.37
CA GLU A 53 12.93 4.89 -11.92
C GLU A 53 13.16 3.46 -11.39
N ASP A 54 12.51 2.47 -11.99
CA ASP A 54 12.70 1.05 -11.67
C ASP A 54 14.11 0.57 -12.00
N ALA A 55 14.65 0.95 -13.15
CA ALA A 55 16.05 0.66 -13.51
C ALA A 55 17.03 1.31 -12.52
N ASP A 56 16.76 2.54 -12.08
CA ASP A 56 17.59 3.21 -11.09
C ASP A 56 17.53 2.54 -9.72
N LYS A 57 16.36 2.07 -9.28
CA LYS A 57 16.21 1.29 -8.05
C LYS A 57 16.96 -0.05 -8.16
N MET A 58 16.79 -0.78 -9.27
CA MET A 58 17.48 -2.04 -9.51
C MET A 58 18.99 -1.86 -9.49
N SER A 59 19.51 -0.83 -10.18
CA SER A 59 20.95 -0.57 -10.23
C SER A 59 21.55 -0.30 -8.85
N ARG A 60 20.83 0.41 -7.98
CA ARG A 60 21.25 0.64 -6.58
C ARG A 60 21.36 -0.66 -5.81
N VAL A 61 20.35 -1.51 -5.88
CA VAL A 61 20.35 -2.81 -5.16
C VAL A 61 21.47 -3.72 -5.65
N LEU A 62 21.70 -3.79 -6.96
CA LEU A 62 22.78 -4.58 -7.54
C LEU A 62 24.15 -4.09 -7.08
N ARG A 63 24.36 -2.78 -7.03
CA ARG A 63 25.60 -2.15 -6.54
C ARG A 63 25.79 -2.41 -5.04
N ASP A 64 24.76 -2.15 -4.24
CA ASP A 64 24.88 -2.08 -2.77
C ASP A 64 24.86 -3.47 -2.13
N LEU A 65 24.11 -4.41 -2.69
CA LEU A 65 23.91 -5.76 -2.14
C LEU A 65 24.29 -6.89 -3.11
N GLY A 66 24.28 -6.64 -4.43
CA GLY A 66 24.50 -7.67 -5.45
C GLY A 66 25.98 -7.95 -5.74
N GLY A 67 26.92 -7.16 -5.21
CA GLY A 67 28.35 -7.33 -5.49
C GLY A 67 28.78 -6.91 -6.90
N PHE A 68 27.96 -6.10 -7.58
CA PHE A 68 28.36 -5.49 -8.86
C PHE A 68 29.18 -4.24 -8.61
N ARG A 69 30.39 -4.16 -9.16
CA ARG A 69 31.23 -2.99 -9.03
C ARG A 69 30.66 -1.84 -9.88
N PRO A 70 30.85 -0.56 -9.49
CA PRO A 70 30.33 0.57 -10.26
C PRO A 70 30.74 0.56 -11.74
N GLU A 71 31.97 0.14 -12.04
CA GLU A 71 32.53 0.04 -13.41
C GLU A 71 31.94 -1.15 -14.20
N ASP A 72 31.31 -2.12 -13.55
CA ASP A 72 30.68 -3.28 -14.14
C ASP A 72 29.15 -3.16 -14.24
N LEU A 73 28.61 -1.97 -13.86
CA LEU A 73 27.20 -1.67 -13.87
C LEU A 73 26.88 -0.62 -14.93
N ILE A 74 26.33 -1.07 -16.07
CA ILE A 74 25.96 -0.21 -17.20
C ILE A 74 24.47 0.11 -17.08
N VAL A 75 24.13 1.39 -16.83
CA VAL A 75 22.74 1.85 -16.69
C VAL A 75 22.34 2.69 -17.89
N LEU A 76 21.29 2.30 -18.60
CA LEU A 76 20.76 2.96 -19.79
C LEU A 76 19.35 3.48 -19.51
N ARG A 77 19.10 4.75 -19.84
CA ARG A 77 17.84 5.44 -19.57
C ARG A 77 17.26 6.01 -20.85
N SER A 78 16.15 5.42 -21.31
CA SER A 78 15.44 5.81 -22.54
C SER A 78 16.38 5.86 -23.77
N GLU A 79 17.28 4.88 -23.85
CA GLU A 79 18.24 4.74 -24.93
C GLU A 79 17.67 3.89 -26.08
N SER A 80 18.30 3.98 -27.26
CA SER A 80 17.91 3.23 -28.44
C SER A 80 18.28 1.75 -28.35
N THR A 81 17.65 0.92 -29.17
CA THR A 81 18.00 -0.50 -29.36
C THR A 81 19.49 -0.70 -29.64
N GLU A 82 20.10 0.16 -30.46
CA GLU A 82 21.53 0.08 -30.80
C GLU A 82 22.43 0.33 -29.60
N ALA A 83 22.09 1.31 -28.76
CA ALA A 83 22.83 1.59 -27.52
C ALA A 83 22.76 0.39 -26.55
N VAL A 84 21.58 -0.23 -26.39
CA VAL A 84 21.39 -1.40 -25.55
C VAL A 84 22.15 -2.60 -26.09
N ARG A 85 22.09 -2.85 -27.42
CA ARG A 85 22.85 -3.91 -28.10
C ARG A 85 24.33 -3.76 -27.83
N HIS A 86 24.89 -2.59 -28.06
CA HIS A 86 26.31 -2.31 -27.83
C HIS A 86 26.72 -2.47 -26.36
N ALA A 87 25.83 -2.11 -25.42
CA ALA A 87 26.09 -2.31 -23.99
C ALA A 87 26.21 -3.80 -23.63
N ILE A 88 25.30 -4.64 -24.15
CA ILE A 88 25.36 -6.09 -23.92
C ILE A 88 26.61 -6.70 -24.59
N ILE A 89 26.94 -6.28 -25.80
CA ILE A 89 28.16 -6.75 -26.50
C ILE A 89 29.42 -6.40 -25.68
N ARG A 90 29.54 -5.16 -25.19
CA ARG A 90 30.69 -4.74 -24.37
C ARG A 90 30.74 -5.50 -23.04
N ALA A 91 29.60 -5.77 -22.41
CA ALA A 91 29.55 -6.58 -21.21
C ALA A 91 30.05 -8.02 -21.48
N ASN A 92 29.67 -8.59 -22.62
CA ASN A 92 30.11 -9.92 -23.05
C ASN A 92 31.61 -9.95 -23.39
N GLU A 93 32.14 -8.93 -24.05
CA GLU A 93 33.59 -8.80 -24.29
C GLU A 93 34.39 -8.74 -23.00
N ARG A 94 33.95 -7.93 -22.06
CA ARG A 94 34.59 -7.81 -20.75
C ARG A 94 34.57 -9.12 -19.97
N LEU A 95 33.45 -9.82 -19.95
CA LEU A 95 33.32 -11.15 -19.32
C LEU A 95 34.22 -12.19 -20.01
N ARG A 96 34.38 -12.12 -21.33
CA ARG A 96 35.24 -13.02 -22.07
C ARG A 96 36.72 -12.80 -21.76
N LEU A 97 37.13 -11.54 -21.55
CA LEU A 97 38.52 -11.18 -21.31
C LEU A 97 38.93 -11.35 -19.84
N GLU A 98 38.05 -11.01 -18.91
CA GLU A 98 38.36 -10.89 -17.49
C GLU A 98 37.53 -11.84 -16.62
N GLY A 99 36.43 -12.43 -17.15
CA GLY A 99 35.52 -13.31 -16.42
C GLY A 99 36.20 -14.66 -16.10
N GLY A 100 36.14 -15.04 -14.83
CA GLY A 100 36.59 -16.34 -14.36
C GLY A 100 35.44 -17.33 -14.20
N ARG A 101 35.72 -18.45 -13.57
CA ARG A 101 34.70 -19.36 -13.05
C ARG A 101 33.85 -18.58 -12.04
N ASP A 102 32.56 -18.79 -12.03
CA ASP A 102 31.57 -18.07 -11.20
C ASP A 102 31.23 -16.64 -11.64
N SER A 103 31.64 -16.22 -12.86
CA SER A 103 31.25 -14.94 -13.43
C SER A 103 29.74 -14.88 -13.76
N MET A 104 29.15 -13.68 -13.64
CA MET A 104 27.71 -13.47 -13.89
C MET A 104 27.49 -12.32 -14.87
N LEU A 105 26.59 -12.55 -15.85
CA LEU A 105 25.92 -11.51 -16.62
C LEU A 105 24.50 -11.36 -16.13
N LEU A 106 24.09 -10.14 -15.74
CA LEU A 106 22.69 -9.81 -15.46
C LEU A 106 22.23 -8.73 -16.44
N VAL A 107 21.16 -9.00 -17.18
CA VAL A 107 20.49 -8.01 -18.03
C VAL A 107 19.10 -7.77 -17.45
N TYR A 108 18.78 -6.54 -17.10
CA TYR A 108 17.50 -6.10 -16.62
C TYR A 108 16.91 -5.08 -17.59
N TYR A 109 15.64 -5.23 -17.92
CA TYR A 109 14.87 -4.30 -18.71
C TYR A 109 13.53 -3.99 -18.04
N SER A 110 13.17 -2.71 -17.95
CA SER A 110 11.84 -2.23 -17.64
C SER A 110 11.39 -1.27 -18.73
N GLY A 111 10.23 -1.50 -19.34
CA GLY A 111 9.75 -0.70 -20.45
C GLY A 111 8.63 -1.34 -21.25
N HIS A 112 8.33 -0.74 -22.39
CA HIS A 112 7.36 -1.31 -23.33
C HIS A 112 7.91 -2.56 -24.03
N GLY A 113 7.01 -3.45 -24.40
CA GLY A 113 7.33 -4.64 -25.17
C GLY A 113 6.13 -5.46 -25.53
N ASP A 114 6.33 -6.38 -26.48
CA ASP A 114 5.36 -7.37 -26.89
C ASP A 114 6.04 -8.74 -27.08
N ALA A 115 5.30 -9.72 -27.60
CA ALA A 115 5.80 -11.06 -27.86
C ALA A 115 6.96 -11.12 -28.87
N GLY A 116 7.20 -10.10 -29.65
CA GLY A 116 8.23 -10.05 -30.69
C GLY A 116 9.45 -9.22 -30.32
N GLY A 117 9.37 -8.31 -29.35
CA GLY A 117 10.50 -7.45 -29.01
C GLY A 117 10.23 -6.45 -27.89
N LEU A 118 11.32 -5.84 -27.45
CA LEU A 118 11.30 -4.69 -26.56
C LEU A 118 11.21 -3.42 -27.39
N HIS A 119 10.42 -2.44 -26.94
CA HIS A 119 10.21 -1.18 -27.65
C HIS A 119 11.06 -0.08 -26.99
N LEU A 120 12.01 0.45 -27.72
CA LEU A 120 13.05 1.34 -27.22
C LEU A 120 13.10 2.62 -28.06
N GLY A 121 12.38 3.67 -27.62
CA GLY A 121 12.46 4.99 -28.24
C GLY A 121 12.12 5.03 -29.73
N GLY A 122 11.07 4.32 -30.14
CA GLY A 122 10.65 4.20 -31.55
C GLY A 122 11.45 3.15 -32.34
N THR A 123 12.30 2.36 -31.68
CA THR A 123 13.04 1.23 -32.26
C THR A 123 12.65 -0.06 -31.56
N ARG A 124 12.81 -1.18 -32.27
CA ARG A 124 12.44 -2.50 -31.73
C ARG A 124 13.67 -3.37 -31.55
N PHE A 125 13.82 -3.97 -30.38
CA PHE A 125 14.86 -4.95 -30.09
C PHE A 125 14.23 -6.35 -30.10
N PRO A 126 14.49 -7.18 -31.14
CA PRO A 126 13.89 -8.50 -31.23
C PRO A 126 14.25 -9.38 -30.03
N VAL A 127 13.26 -10.11 -29.51
CA VAL A 127 13.44 -11.03 -28.36
C VAL A 127 14.49 -12.09 -28.68
N ASP A 128 14.45 -12.70 -29.87
CA ASP A 128 15.38 -13.76 -30.26
C ASP A 128 16.83 -13.25 -30.29
N GLU A 129 17.06 -12.00 -30.70
CA GLU A 129 18.38 -11.38 -30.70
C GLU A 129 18.87 -11.13 -29.25
N LEU A 130 18.00 -10.59 -28.39
CA LEU A 130 18.31 -10.38 -26.98
C LEU A 130 18.67 -11.70 -26.28
N GLU A 131 17.88 -12.73 -26.48
CA GLU A 131 18.18 -14.07 -25.96
C GLU A 131 19.50 -14.61 -26.49
N ALA A 132 19.77 -14.48 -27.79
CA ALA A 132 21.03 -14.94 -28.38
C ALA A 132 22.25 -14.23 -27.78
N LEU A 133 22.16 -12.93 -27.55
CA LEU A 133 23.25 -12.13 -26.91
C LEU A 133 23.48 -12.55 -25.45
N VAL A 134 22.42 -12.84 -24.71
CA VAL A 134 22.53 -13.28 -23.31
C VAL A 134 23.03 -14.73 -23.24
N ARG A 135 22.46 -15.66 -24.01
CA ARG A 135 22.87 -17.07 -24.03
C ARG A 135 24.30 -17.25 -24.57
N GLY A 136 24.71 -16.41 -25.51
CA GLY A 136 26.06 -16.41 -26.09
C GLY A 136 27.15 -15.80 -25.21
N SER A 137 26.79 -15.30 -24.02
CA SER A 137 27.77 -14.80 -23.06
C SER A 137 28.68 -15.90 -22.52
N SER A 138 29.96 -15.57 -22.32
CA SER A 138 30.95 -16.43 -21.65
C SER A 138 30.78 -16.46 -20.12
N ALA A 139 29.84 -15.70 -19.56
CA ALA A 139 29.55 -15.75 -18.15
C ALA A 139 29.09 -17.16 -17.72
N HIS A 140 29.54 -17.59 -16.54
CA HIS A 140 29.12 -18.86 -15.97
C HIS A 140 27.61 -18.86 -15.67
N MET A 141 27.10 -17.76 -15.11
CA MET A 141 25.68 -17.53 -14.89
C MET A 141 25.17 -16.36 -15.72
N ARG A 142 24.04 -16.57 -16.40
CA ARG A 142 23.36 -15.55 -17.22
C ARG A 142 21.94 -15.38 -16.72
N VAL A 143 21.59 -14.17 -16.35
CA VAL A 143 20.27 -13.82 -15.83
C VAL A 143 19.67 -12.71 -16.70
N LEU A 144 18.52 -12.95 -17.30
CA LEU A 144 17.73 -11.96 -18.02
C LEU A 144 16.42 -11.72 -17.26
N ILE A 145 16.14 -10.48 -16.90
CA ILE A 145 14.94 -10.05 -16.21
C ILE A 145 14.24 -9.03 -17.09
N VAL A 146 13.02 -9.31 -17.53
CA VAL A 146 12.25 -8.42 -18.42
C VAL A 146 10.94 -8.05 -17.76
N ASP A 147 10.79 -6.78 -17.46
CA ASP A 147 9.56 -6.18 -16.97
C ASP A 147 8.90 -5.38 -18.09
N ALA A 148 8.09 -6.07 -18.89
CA ALA A 148 7.36 -5.51 -20.02
C ALA A 148 6.07 -6.30 -20.30
N CYS A 149 5.14 -5.67 -21.00
CA CYS A 149 3.91 -6.34 -21.45
C CYS A 149 4.23 -7.55 -22.31
N ARG A 150 3.47 -8.66 -22.10
CA ARG A 150 3.57 -9.90 -22.91
C ARG A 150 4.97 -10.52 -22.96
N SER A 151 5.81 -10.17 -22.02
CA SER A 151 7.21 -10.62 -21.95
C SER A 151 7.34 -12.13 -21.72
N GLY A 152 6.30 -12.81 -21.27
CA GLY A 152 6.27 -14.27 -21.10
C GLY A 152 6.48 -15.08 -22.39
N ALA A 153 6.49 -14.43 -23.57
CA ALA A 153 6.92 -15.08 -24.80
C ALA A 153 8.40 -15.52 -24.74
N ILE A 154 9.24 -14.78 -24.01
CA ILE A 154 10.67 -15.08 -23.78
C ILE A 154 10.84 -16.40 -23.01
N THR A 155 9.92 -16.74 -22.12
CA THR A 155 9.99 -17.97 -21.31
C THR A 155 9.29 -19.18 -21.94
N ARG A 156 8.68 -19.03 -23.11
CA ARG A 156 8.00 -20.13 -23.80
C ARG A 156 9.00 -21.14 -24.38
N VAL A 157 9.23 -22.21 -23.67
CA VAL A 157 9.78 -23.43 -24.25
C VAL A 157 8.62 -24.18 -24.92
N LYS A 158 8.81 -24.68 -26.16
CA LYS A 158 7.81 -25.50 -26.85
C LYS A 158 7.37 -26.65 -25.94
N GLY A 159 6.09 -26.61 -25.45
CA GLY A 159 5.51 -27.62 -24.57
C GLY A 159 5.55 -27.26 -23.06
N GLY A 160 6.06 -26.08 -22.65
CA GLY A 160 6.07 -25.66 -21.27
C GLY A 160 4.71 -25.09 -20.82
N THR A 161 4.27 -25.49 -19.63
CA THR A 161 3.16 -24.84 -18.90
C THR A 161 3.75 -23.83 -17.91
N PRO A 162 3.07 -22.71 -17.60
CA PRO A 162 3.46 -21.85 -16.50
C PRO A 162 3.54 -22.66 -15.21
N ALA A 163 4.70 -22.66 -14.55
CA ALA A 163 4.90 -23.39 -13.30
C ALA A 163 4.86 -22.41 -12.12
N PRO A 164 4.26 -22.82 -10.98
CA PRO A 164 4.38 -22.08 -9.74
C PRO A 164 5.83 -22.00 -9.27
N PRO A 165 6.17 -21.16 -8.25
CA PRO A 165 7.51 -21.04 -7.71
C PRO A 165 8.11 -22.42 -7.39
N PHE A 166 9.34 -22.66 -7.83
CA PHE A 166 10.01 -23.95 -7.62
C PHE A 166 11.10 -23.79 -6.56
N ALA A 167 11.27 -24.83 -5.75
CA ALA A 167 12.42 -24.97 -4.88
C ALA A 167 13.46 -25.87 -5.55
N LEU A 168 14.68 -25.40 -5.73
CA LEU A 168 15.80 -26.24 -6.11
C LEU A 168 16.15 -27.16 -4.92
N PRO A 169 16.11 -28.49 -5.06
CA PRO A 169 16.48 -29.37 -3.95
C PRO A 169 17.97 -29.22 -3.64
N ALA A 170 18.28 -28.68 -2.46
CA ALA A 170 19.64 -28.55 -1.95
C ALA A 170 20.25 -29.94 -1.69
N ARG A 171 20.89 -30.51 -2.70
CA ARG A 171 21.75 -31.70 -2.51
C ARG A 171 22.91 -31.69 -3.50
N GLN A 172 24.10 -31.54 -2.93
CA GLN A 172 25.46 -31.58 -3.50
C GLN A 172 25.96 -30.24 -4.07
N VAL A 173 27.10 -29.81 -3.51
CA VAL A 173 27.80 -28.53 -3.77
C VAL A 173 28.51 -28.63 -5.14
N SER A 174 27.82 -28.19 -6.17
CA SER A 174 28.43 -27.81 -7.46
C SER A 174 27.85 -26.49 -7.88
N PRO A 175 28.68 -25.46 -8.17
CA PRO A 175 28.20 -24.16 -8.64
C PRO A 175 27.26 -24.34 -9.83
N SER A 176 26.15 -23.61 -9.85
CA SER A 176 25.20 -23.67 -10.96
C SER A 176 25.70 -22.88 -12.15
N GLU A 177 25.73 -23.49 -13.30
CA GLU A 177 26.06 -22.90 -14.60
C GLU A 177 24.84 -22.88 -15.50
N GLY A 178 24.59 -21.77 -16.20
CA GLY A 178 23.50 -21.76 -17.16
C GLY A 178 22.87 -20.40 -17.40
N ALA A 179 21.63 -20.41 -17.84
CA ALA A 179 20.84 -19.21 -18.12
C ALA A 179 19.46 -19.27 -17.46
N VAL A 180 19.03 -18.13 -16.92
CA VAL A 180 17.71 -17.94 -16.33
C VAL A 180 17.06 -16.70 -16.94
N PHE A 181 15.80 -16.84 -17.31
CA PHE A 181 14.98 -15.77 -17.87
C PHE A 181 13.75 -15.58 -16.99
N LEU A 182 13.61 -14.40 -16.43
CA LEU A 182 12.45 -13.97 -15.64
C LEU A 182 11.67 -12.93 -16.41
N THR A 183 10.35 -13.04 -16.37
CA THR A 183 9.47 -12.05 -16.99
C THR A 183 8.37 -11.62 -16.02
N SER A 184 7.95 -10.36 -16.12
CA SER A 184 6.96 -9.79 -15.21
C SER A 184 5.53 -10.23 -15.50
N SER A 185 5.23 -10.72 -16.71
CA SER A 185 3.88 -11.11 -17.12
C SER A 185 3.90 -12.34 -18.03
N ALA A 186 2.78 -13.05 -18.10
CA ALA A 186 2.60 -14.12 -19.09
C ALA A 186 2.48 -13.54 -20.52
N ALA A 187 2.62 -14.41 -21.54
CA ALA A 187 2.70 -13.98 -22.93
C ALA A 187 1.43 -13.26 -23.48
N ASN A 188 0.33 -13.32 -22.76
CA ASN A 188 -0.97 -12.70 -23.11
C ASN A 188 -1.44 -11.70 -22.05
N GLU A 189 -0.57 -11.30 -21.15
CA GLU A 189 -0.88 -10.39 -20.05
C GLU A 189 -0.04 -9.10 -20.13
N ASP A 190 -0.63 -8.01 -19.69
CA ASP A 190 0.05 -6.73 -19.63
C ASP A 190 0.75 -6.56 -18.25
N ALA A 191 1.98 -6.06 -18.26
CA ALA A 191 2.66 -5.60 -17.07
C ALA A 191 2.05 -4.26 -16.60
N GLN A 192 2.02 -4.03 -15.30
CA GLN A 192 1.29 -2.90 -14.71
C GLN A 192 2.19 -2.06 -13.82
N GLU A 193 2.05 -0.73 -13.94
CA GLU A 193 2.66 0.27 -13.05
C GLU A 193 1.67 0.75 -11.97
N SER A 194 2.20 1.19 -10.84
CA SER A 194 1.44 1.74 -9.72
C SER A 194 1.99 3.10 -9.30
N ASP A 195 1.14 4.13 -9.30
CA ASP A 195 1.50 5.46 -8.79
C ASP A 195 1.83 5.41 -7.28
N ALA A 196 1.18 4.54 -6.52
CA ALA A 196 1.43 4.37 -5.09
C ALA A 196 2.81 3.75 -4.80
N LEU A 197 3.27 2.81 -5.64
CA LEU A 197 4.59 2.17 -5.54
C LEU A 197 5.67 2.95 -6.28
N ARG A 198 5.28 3.87 -7.18
CA ARG A 198 6.15 4.58 -8.11
C ARG A 198 7.05 3.60 -8.86
N GLY A 199 6.43 2.59 -9.48
CA GLY A 199 7.11 1.50 -10.16
C GLY A 199 6.14 0.44 -10.64
N SER A 200 6.65 -0.56 -11.34
CA SER A 200 5.86 -1.74 -11.69
C SER A 200 5.63 -2.64 -10.47
N PHE A 201 4.55 -3.39 -10.45
CA PHE A 201 4.32 -4.37 -9.38
C PHE A 201 5.46 -5.39 -9.30
N PHE A 202 5.85 -5.97 -10.42
CA PHE A 202 6.87 -7.01 -10.42
C PHE A 202 8.22 -6.49 -9.93
N THR A 203 8.72 -5.39 -10.49
CA THR A 203 10.01 -4.80 -10.09
C THR A 203 10.00 -4.35 -8.63
N HIS A 204 8.89 -3.78 -8.13
CA HIS A 204 8.79 -3.40 -6.72
C HIS A 204 8.98 -4.61 -5.78
N TYR A 205 8.27 -5.71 -6.02
CA TYR A 205 8.41 -6.90 -5.17
C TYR A 205 9.75 -7.59 -5.37
N LEU A 206 10.29 -7.62 -6.59
CA LEU A 206 11.63 -8.17 -6.84
C LEU A 206 12.69 -7.39 -6.05
N ILE A 207 12.68 -6.07 -6.11
CA ILE A 207 13.61 -5.20 -5.37
C ILE A 207 13.43 -5.37 -3.85
N SER A 208 12.18 -5.39 -3.36
CA SER A 208 11.89 -5.64 -1.93
C SER A 208 12.47 -6.98 -1.47
N GLY A 209 12.30 -8.01 -2.29
CA GLY A 209 12.89 -9.32 -2.06
C GLY A 209 14.41 -9.28 -1.99
N LEU A 210 15.05 -8.67 -2.99
CA LEU A 210 16.51 -8.52 -3.07
C LEU A 210 17.11 -7.71 -1.90
N MET A 211 16.34 -6.81 -1.29
CA MET A 211 16.73 -6.08 -0.07
C MET A 211 16.55 -6.89 1.21
N GLY A 212 16.07 -8.14 1.13
CA GLY A 212 16.00 -9.09 2.24
C GLY A 212 14.61 -9.58 2.58
N ALA A 213 13.52 -9.00 2.01
CA ALA A 213 12.17 -9.48 2.29
C ALA A 213 11.93 -10.93 1.80
N ALA A 214 12.75 -11.41 0.87
CA ALA A 214 12.70 -12.77 0.34
C ALA A 214 13.59 -13.77 1.08
N ASP A 215 14.47 -13.34 1.98
CA ASP A 215 15.34 -14.23 2.78
C ASP A 215 14.48 -15.12 3.70
N SER A 216 14.10 -16.26 3.17
CA SER A 216 13.10 -17.14 3.81
C SER A 216 13.70 -18.08 4.86
N ASP A 217 14.97 -18.41 4.75
CA ASP A 217 15.68 -19.30 5.66
C ASP A 217 16.59 -18.55 6.67
N GLY A 218 16.75 -17.23 6.51
CA GLY A 218 17.49 -16.35 7.41
C GLY A 218 19.01 -16.45 7.26
N ASP A 219 19.51 -17.00 6.15
CA ASP A 219 20.95 -17.20 5.90
C ASP A 219 21.69 -15.92 5.51
N ARG A 220 20.97 -14.80 5.36
CA ARG A 220 21.42 -13.46 4.94
C ARG A 220 21.87 -13.39 3.48
N ARG A 221 21.38 -14.28 2.68
CA ARG A 221 21.51 -14.25 1.23
C ARG A 221 20.12 -14.21 0.63
N VAL A 222 20.00 -13.64 -0.55
CA VAL A 222 18.78 -13.78 -1.33
C VAL A 222 19.13 -14.47 -2.62
N THR A 223 18.58 -15.64 -2.77
CA THR A 223 18.76 -16.47 -3.96
C THR A 223 17.75 -16.08 -5.05
N LEU A 224 18.00 -16.56 -6.26
CA LEU A 224 17.12 -16.33 -7.40
C LEU A 224 15.72 -16.93 -7.17
N SER A 225 15.64 -18.13 -6.60
CA SER A 225 14.36 -18.79 -6.32
C SER A 225 13.57 -18.06 -5.25
N GLU A 226 14.21 -17.60 -4.19
CA GLU A 226 13.55 -16.80 -3.15
C GLU A 226 13.05 -15.45 -3.69
N ALA A 227 13.92 -14.71 -4.41
CA ALA A 227 13.55 -13.43 -5.01
C ALA A 227 12.36 -13.57 -5.98
N TYR A 228 12.39 -14.62 -6.82
CA TYR A 228 11.30 -14.88 -7.76
C TYR A 228 10.01 -15.30 -7.04
N ALA A 229 10.08 -16.21 -6.07
CA ALA A 229 8.90 -16.63 -5.30
C ALA A 229 8.22 -15.43 -4.62
N PHE A 230 8.99 -14.58 -3.96
CA PHE A 230 8.50 -13.37 -3.32
C PHE A 230 7.88 -12.38 -4.34
N ALA A 231 8.57 -12.14 -5.46
CA ALA A 231 8.08 -11.25 -6.51
C ALA A 231 6.81 -11.80 -7.17
N TYR A 232 6.73 -13.10 -7.42
CA TYR A 232 5.56 -13.77 -7.97
C TYR A 232 4.33 -13.59 -7.09
N GLU A 233 4.42 -13.95 -5.81
CA GLU A 233 3.30 -13.86 -4.87
C GLU A 233 2.85 -12.41 -4.65
N GLY A 234 3.81 -11.48 -4.51
CA GLY A 234 3.54 -10.05 -4.34
C GLY A 234 2.83 -9.47 -5.56
N THR A 235 3.33 -9.75 -6.77
CA THR A 235 2.75 -9.28 -8.03
C THR A 235 1.33 -9.82 -8.21
N LEU A 236 1.11 -11.11 -7.99
CA LEU A 236 -0.21 -11.74 -8.09
C LEU A 236 -1.22 -11.07 -7.15
N ARG A 237 -0.82 -10.88 -5.89
CA ARG A 237 -1.67 -10.28 -4.85
C ARG A 237 -2.02 -8.82 -5.16
N ALA A 238 -1.06 -8.05 -5.62
CA ALA A 238 -1.25 -6.63 -5.93
C ALA A 238 -2.10 -6.44 -7.19
N SER A 239 -1.74 -7.13 -8.28
CA SER A 239 -2.42 -6.99 -9.58
C SER A 239 -3.84 -7.56 -9.59
N SER A 240 -4.15 -8.59 -8.77
CA SER A 240 -5.51 -9.14 -8.64
C SER A 240 -6.58 -8.12 -8.21
N ARG A 241 -6.16 -6.96 -7.71
CA ARG A 241 -7.04 -5.85 -7.28
C ARG A 241 -7.04 -4.68 -8.25
N SER A 242 -6.26 -4.76 -9.33
CA SER A 242 -6.18 -3.71 -10.35
C SER A 242 -7.20 -3.91 -11.46
N LEU A 243 -7.50 -2.85 -12.20
CA LEU A 243 -8.38 -2.90 -13.38
C LEU A 243 -7.72 -3.61 -14.56
N GLY A 244 -6.39 -3.70 -14.60
CA GLY A 244 -5.64 -4.39 -15.64
C GLY A 244 -5.67 -5.91 -15.58
N GLY A 245 -6.31 -6.47 -14.53
CA GLY A 245 -6.36 -7.93 -14.31
C GLY A 245 -5.15 -8.48 -13.58
N THR A 246 -5.14 -9.79 -13.36
CA THR A 246 -4.06 -10.45 -12.64
C THR A 246 -2.85 -10.64 -13.54
N GLN A 247 -1.68 -10.27 -13.04
CA GLN A 247 -0.40 -10.38 -13.73
C GLN A 247 0.38 -11.56 -13.15
N HIS A 248 0.80 -12.50 -14.02
CA HIS A 248 1.52 -13.70 -13.64
C HIS A 248 2.96 -13.63 -14.15
N PRO A 249 3.94 -13.33 -13.28
CA PRO A 249 5.35 -13.47 -13.64
C PRO A 249 5.66 -14.90 -14.11
N THR A 250 6.54 -15.04 -15.07
CA THR A 250 6.97 -16.35 -15.57
C THR A 250 8.49 -16.47 -15.55
N PHE A 251 8.98 -17.71 -15.61
CA PHE A 251 10.42 -17.97 -15.68
C PHE A 251 10.72 -19.16 -16.59
N SER A 252 11.94 -19.17 -17.09
CA SER A 252 12.54 -20.30 -17.81
C SER A 252 14.00 -20.42 -17.42
N TYR A 253 14.49 -21.62 -17.24
CA TYR A 253 15.88 -21.85 -16.89
C TYR A 253 16.47 -23.05 -17.64
N ASP A 254 17.76 -22.94 -17.90
CA ASP A 254 18.60 -24.00 -18.41
C ASP A 254 19.86 -24.01 -17.53
N LEU A 255 19.78 -24.73 -16.41
CA LEU A 255 20.80 -24.77 -15.37
C LEU A 255 21.41 -26.15 -15.24
N ARG A 256 22.73 -26.20 -15.09
CA ARG A 256 23.49 -27.37 -14.68
C ARG A 256 24.08 -27.08 -13.30
N GLY A 257 24.04 -28.05 -12.42
CA GLY A 257 24.42 -27.89 -11.01
C GLY A 257 23.19 -27.91 -10.10
N HIS A 258 23.45 -27.81 -8.80
CA HIS A 258 22.41 -27.96 -7.77
C HIS A 258 22.36 -26.81 -6.77
N GLU A 259 23.24 -25.85 -6.91
CA GLU A 259 23.29 -24.69 -6.01
C GLU A 259 22.39 -23.57 -6.55
N ASP A 260 21.58 -22.94 -5.70
CA ASP A 260 20.78 -21.80 -6.11
C ASP A 260 21.67 -20.56 -6.33
N VAL A 261 21.24 -19.68 -7.22
CA VAL A 261 22.00 -18.49 -7.64
C VAL A 261 21.80 -17.38 -6.64
N VAL A 262 22.84 -17.04 -5.89
CA VAL A 262 22.79 -15.90 -4.96
C VAL A 262 22.82 -14.59 -5.75
N LEU A 263 21.75 -13.80 -5.65
CA LEU A 263 21.64 -12.49 -6.27
C LEU A 263 22.16 -11.37 -5.36
N THR A 264 21.80 -11.36 -4.08
CA THR A 264 22.24 -10.35 -3.12
C THR A 264 22.72 -10.97 -1.80
N MET A 265 23.60 -10.23 -1.12
CA MET A 265 24.12 -10.58 0.21
C MET A 265 23.75 -9.46 1.19
N LEU A 266 23.01 -9.80 2.24
CA LEU A 266 22.48 -8.84 3.22
C LEU A 266 23.52 -8.34 4.24
N SER A 267 24.76 -8.79 4.11
CA SER A 267 25.90 -8.27 4.87
C SER A 267 26.51 -6.99 4.26
N GLY A 268 26.01 -6.57 3.10
CA GLY A 268 26.60 -5.48 2.30
C GLY A 268 27.80 -5.95 1.47
N ALA A 269 27.75 -5.77 0.16
CA ALA A 269 28.79 -6.28 -0.73
C ALA A 269 29.97 -5.30 -0.96
N THR A 270 29.75 -4.00 -0.83
CA THR A 270 30.75 -3.00 -1.25
C THR A 270 30.61 -1.71 -0.43
N GLY A 271 31.43 -1.55 0.61
CA GLY A 271 31.86 -0.25 1.17
C GLY A 271 30.82 0.84 1.47
N HIS A 272 29.56 0.69 1.05
CA HIS A 272 28.47 1.59 1.39
C HIS A 272 27.86 1.12 2.71
N PRO A 273 27.87 1.97 3.74
CA PRO A 273 27.33 1.60 5.05
C PRO A 273 25.81 1.52 4.96
N MET A 274 25.29 0.29 4.82
CA MET A 274 23.86 -0.01 4.90
C MET A 274 23.46 -0.26 6.35
N GLY A 275 22.17 -0.16 6.68
CA GLY A 275 21.62 -0.53 7.97
C GLY A 275 20.65 -1.69 7.85
N GLY A 276 20.56 -2.53 8.90
CA GLY A 276 19.60 -3.62 9.00
C GLY A 276 18.33 -3.16 9.73
N LEU A 277 17.16 -3.39 9.16
CA LEU A 277 15.86 -3.14 9.77
C LEU A 277 15.15 -4.48 9.97
N MET A 278 14.92 -4.87 11.23
CA MET A 278 14.17 -6.07 11.57
C MET A 278 12.74 -5.70 11.96
N LEU A 279 11.76 -6.27 11.25
CA LEU A 279 10.34 -6.00 11.44
C LEU A 279 9.62 -7.22 12.03
N PRO A 280 8.48 -7.02 12.75
CA PRO A 280 7.64 -8.12 13.20
C PRO A 280 7.12 -8.97 12.04
N THR A 281 7.07 -10.29 12.22
CA THR A 281 6.64 -11.24 11.18
C THR A 281 5.14 -11.54 11.19
N SER A 282 4.42 -11.04 12.21
CA SER A 282 2.98 -11.27 12.40
C SER A 282 2.10 -10.64 11.31
N ARG A 283 2.62 -9.64 10.60
CA ARG A 283 1.91 -8.89 9.57
C ARG A 283 2.84 -8.38 8.46
N SER A 284 2.27 -8.00 7.32
CA SER A 284 3.02 -7.33 6.27
C SER A 284 3.32 -5.88 6.66
N PHE A 285 4.48 -5.36 6.28
CA PHE A 285 4.89 -3.98 6.47
C PHE A 285 5.23 -3.31 5.16
N LEU A 286 4.72 -2.09 4.96
CA LEU A 286 5.24 -1.13 4.01
C LEU A 286 6.30 -0.29 4.69
N VAL A 287 7.42 -0.12 4.04
CA VAL A 287 8.49 0.80 4.46
C VAL A 287 8.51 1.97 3.48
N LEU A 288 8.17 3.15 3.98
CA LEU A 288 8.10 4.39 3.21
C LEU A 288 9.27 5.28 3.59
N GLN A 289 9.81 6.01 2.61
CA GLN A 289 10.89 6.96 2.84
C GLN A 289 10.35 8.24 3.47
N GLU A 290 11.03 8.77 4.49
CA GLU A 290 10.77 10.05 5.17
C GLU A 290 9.45 10.08 5.97
N GLY A 291 8.31 9.72 5.43
CA GLY A 291 7.02 9.89 6.09
C GLY A 291 5.88 9.08 5.50
N PRO A 292 4.65 9.23 6.03
CA PRO A 292 3.49 8.41 5.65
C PRO A 292 3.03 8.58 4.19
N GLU A 293 3.41 9.68 3.54
CA GLU A 293 3.13 10.00 2.13
C GLU A 293 4.38 9.82 1.25
N GLY A 294 5.48 9.33 1.81
CA GLY A 294 6.71 9.07 1.09
C GLY A 294 6.59 7.88 0.13
N PRO A 295 7.52 7.76 -0.82
CA PRO A 295 7.54 6.61 -1.72
C PRO A 295 7.78 5.31 -0.94
N VAL A 296 7.10 4.24 -1.35
CA VAL A 296 7.32 2.90 -0.80
C VAL A 296 8.66 2.39 -1.33
N VAL A 297 9.57 2.07 -0.42
CA VAL A 297 10.92 1.58 -0.77
C VAL A 297 11.05 0.08 -0.64
N ALA A 298 10.27 -0.54 0.26
CA ALA A 298 10.22 -1.99 0.45
C ALA A 298 8.88 -2.43 1.03
N GLU A 299 8.53 -3.69 0.80
CA GLU A 299 7.38 -4.36 1.40
C GLU A 299 7.79 -5.75 1.91
N THR A 300 7.27 -6.16 3.08
CA THR A 300 7.43 -7.50 3.62
C THR A 300 6.10 -8.25 3.66
N ALA A 301 6.13 -9.56 3.52
CA ALA A 301 4.93 -10.39 3.59
C ALA A 301 4.69 -10.91 5.02
N ALA A 302 3.43 -11.04 5.43
CA ALA A 302 3.10 -11.68 6.72
C ALA A 302 3.50 -13.15 6.75
N GLY A 303 3.96 -13.65 7.91
CA GLY A 303 4.25 -15.07 8.14
C GLY A 303 5.61 -15.57 7.63
N ALA A 304 6.47 -14.71 7.10
CA ALA A 304 7.84 -15.07 6.77
C ALA A 304 8.66 -15.42 8.04
N ALA A 305 9.67 -16.26 7.89
CA ALA A 305 10.53 -16.67 9.01
C ALA A 305 11.35 -15.49 9.57
N SER A 306 11.69 -14.52 8.73
CA SER A 306 12.43 -13.32 9.09
C SER A 306 11.95 -12.14 8.23
N HIS A 307 11.89 -10.95 8.83
CA HIS A 307 11.64 -9.69 8.12
C HIS A 307 12.84 -8.76 8.29
N ARG A 308 14.00 -9.18 7.84
CA ARG A 308 15.20 -8.38 7.84
C ARG A 308 15.36 -7.68 6.49
N LEU A 309 15.30 -6.36 6.50
CA LEU A 309 15.58 -5.54 5.32
C LEU A 309 16.93 -4.84 5.48
N VAL A 310 17.68 -4.71 4.41
CA VAL A 310 18.92 -3.93 4.35
C VAL A 310 18.67 -2.71 3.49
N LEU A 311 18.73 -1.54 4.14
CA LEU A 311 18.35 -0.26 3.56
C LEU A 311 19.46 0.79 3.75
N PRO A 312 19.53 1.81 2.90
CA PRO A 312 20.39 2.97 3.15
C PRO A 312 20.08 3.63 4.50
N PRO A 313 21.06 4.27 5.15
CA PRO A 313 20.81 5.10 6.32
C PRO A 313 19.81 6.20 6.00
N GLY A 314 18.84 6.44 6.88
CA GLY A 314 17.79 7.42 6.62
C GLY A 314 16.61 7.33 7.57
N ARG A 315 15.61 8.17 7.33
CA ARG A 315 14.34 8.15 8.06
C ARG A 315 13.31 7.38 7.27
N TYR A 316 12.61 6.50 7.96
CA TYR A 316 11.58 5.64 7.37
C TYR A 316 10.30 5.72 8.18
N PHE A 317 9.19 5.61 7.49
CA PHE A 317 7.88 5.42 8.09
C PHE A 317 7.43 3.98 7.84
N LEU A 318 7.02 3.32 8.90
CA LEU A 318 6.58 1.93 8.88
C LEU A 318 5.06 1.89 8.97
N ARG A 319 4.44 1.07 8.12
CA ARG A 319 3.00 0.81 8.15
C ARG A 319 2.75 -0.68 8.09
N GLY A 320 2.48 -1.29 9.23
CA GLY A 320 2.15 -2.71 9.36
C GLY A 320 0.64 -2.93 9.24
N ARG A 321 0.21 -3.80 8.32
CA ARG A 321 -1.21 -4.07 8.05
C ARG A 321 -1.68 -5.32 8.77
N GLY A 322 -2.64 -5.18 9.71
CA GLY A 322 -3.37 -6.28 10.34
C GLY A 322 -4.75 -6.49 9.72
N SER A 323 -5.55 -7.40 10.31
CA SER A 323 -6.95 -7.63 9.93
C SER A 323 -7.84 -6.44 10.29
N ASP A 324 -7.65 -5.87 11.47
CA ASP A 324 -8.55 -4.88 12.08
C ASP A 324 -7.89 -3.53 12.35
N ASP A 325 -6.55 -3.47 12.24
CA ASP A 325 -5.76 -2.28 12.57
C ASP A 325 -4.53 -2.12 11.68
N LEU A 326 -3.95 -0.92 11.73
CA LEU A 326 -2.59 -0.64 11.28
C LEU A 326 -1.68 -0.42 12.48
N LEU A 327 -0.41 -0.79 12.33
CA LEU A 327 0.68 -0.34 13.19
C LEU A 327 1.50 0.69 12.43
N GLU A 328 1.68 1.88 12.97
CA GLU A 328 2.42 2.95 12.32
C GLU A 328 3.52 3.50 13.24
N GLY A 329 4.65 3.84 12.65
CA GLY A 329 5.76 4.44 13.40
C GLY A 329 6.86 5.01 12.51
N ARG A 330 7.70 5.85 13.10
CA ARG A 330 8.88 6.42 12.45
C ARG A 330 10.13 5.83 13.06
N VAL A 331 11.06 5.47 12.18
CA VAL A 331 12.37 4.94 12.58
C VAL A 331 13.48 5.69 11.86
N THR A 332 14.63 5.79 12.49
CA THR A 332 15.85 6.32 11.88
C THR A 332 16.88 5.21 11.85
N LEU A 333 17.27 4.80 10.64
CA LEU A 333 18.26 3.77 10.43
C LEU A 333 19.64 4.39 10.27
N GLN A 334 20.60 3.93 11.08
CA GLN A 334 21.98 4.37 11.00
C GLN A 334 22.82 3.40 10.18
N ALA A 335 23.90 3.91 9.61
CA ALA A 335 24.86 3.12 8.89
C ALA A 335 25.50 2.03 9.77
N GLY A 336 25.51 0.79 9.31
CA GLY A 336 26.07 -0.35 10.04
C GLY A 336 25.30 -0.81 11.26
N ALA A 337 24.19 -0.13 11.63
CA ALA A 337 23.37 -0.51 12.77
C ALA A 337 22.28 -1.53 12.37
N GLU A 338 21.95 -2.41 13.31
CA GLU A 338 20.74 -3.23 13.24
C GLU A 338 19.66 -2.66 14.16
N LEU A 339 18.53 -2.32 13.61
CA LEU A 339 17.37 -1.78 14.32
C LEU A 339 16.25 -2.82 14.33
N ALA A 340 15.95 -3.38 15.50
CA ALA A 340 14.81 -4.26 15.69
C ALA A 340 13.60 -3.46 16.17
N VAL A 341 12.52 -3.49 15.40
CA VAL A 341 11.26 -2.82 15.74
C VAL A 341 10.29 -3.84 16.34
N ARG A 342 9.67 -3.48 17.46
CA ARG A 342 8.67 -4.32 18.14
C ARG A 342 7.27 -3.72 18.00
N GLU A 343 6.24 -4.56 17.88
CA GLU A 343 4.87 -4.09 17.76
C GLU A 343 4.41 -3.07 18.83
N PRO A 344 4.78 -3.22 20.13
CA PRO A 344 4.40 -2.24 21.14
C PRO A 344 5.04 -0.85 20.97
N GLU A 345 6.08 -0.74 20.16
CA GLU A 345 6.77 0.53 19.85
C GLU A 345 6.07 1.32 18.75
N LEU A 346 5.11 0.68 18.07
CA LEU A 346 4.34 1.26 16.98
C LEU A 346 2.96 1.73 17.46
N GLU A 347 2.49 2.84 16.91
CA GLU A 347 1.13 3.35 17.18
C GLU A 347 0.09 2.46 16.51
N ARG A 348 -0.85 1.95 17.30
CA ARG A 348 -1.98 1.18 16.77
C ARG A 348 -3.09 2.12 16.28
N VAL A 349 -3.43 2.01 15.02
CA VAL A 349 -4.45 2.83 14.36
C VAL A 349 -5.56 1.93 13.83
N ALA A 350 -6.76 2.01 14.41
CA ALA A 350 -7.91 1.23 13.95
C ALA A 350 -8.36 1.67 12.55
N TYR A 351 -8.77 0.73 11.70
CA TYR A 351 -9.23 1.02 10.33
C TYR A 351 -10.41 2.01 10.27
N ALA A 352 -11.37 1.92 11.22
CA ALA A 352 -12.48 2.86 11.29
C ALA A 352 -12.01 4.31 11.42
N ARG A 353 -10.95 4.55 12.20
CA ARG A 353 -10.33 5.88 12.34
C ARG A 353 -9.68 6.36 11.03
N LEU A 354 -9.08 5.45 10.26
CA LEU A 354 -8.46 5.77 8.98
C LEU A 354 -9.50 6.07 7.89
N VAL A 355 -10.60 5.31 7.85
CA VAL A 355 -11.70 5.56 6.90
C VAL A 355 -12.29 6.97 7.08
N ARG A 356 -12.37 7.46 8.33
CA ARG A 356 -12.83 8.84 8.60
C ARG A 356 -11.75 9.90 8.39
N LYS A 357 -10.51 9.58 8.65
CA LYS A 357 -9.38 10.50 8.42
C LYS A 357 -9.03 10.68 6.94
N GLY A 358 -9.72 10.01 6.01
CA GLY A 358 -9.52 10.04 4.56
C GLY A 358 -8.12 10.51 4.23
N GLY A 359 -7.23 9.64 3.81
CA GLY A 359 -5.89 10.08 3.39
C GLY A 359 -6.06 11.31 2.52
N THR A 360 -5.31 12.39 2.75
CA THR A 360 -5.26 13.61 1.93
C THR A 360 -6.20 14.77 2.31
N GLY A 361 -6.81 14.80 3.50
CA GLY A 361 -7.60 15.98 3.91
C GLY A 361 -8.88 16.21 3.07
N GLU A 362 -9.33 15.23 2.32
CA GLU A 362 -10.58 15.31 1.56
C GLU A 362 -11.79 15.32 2.49
N ARG A 363 -12.67 16.27 2.23
CA ARG A 363 -13.96 16.38 2.89
C ARG A 363 -14.85 15.26 2.36
N MET A 364 -15.34 14.39 3.24
CA MET A 364 -16.34 13.39 2.86
C MET A 364 -17.72 14.05 2.93
N ALA A 365 -18.54 13.78 1.93
CA ALA A 365 -19.96 14.16 1.93
C ALA A 365 -20.83 12.92 2.16
N GLY A 366 -22.01 13.12 2.73
CA GLY A 366 -22.95 12.02 2.94
C GLY A 366 -24.39 12.50 2.95
N VAL A 367 -25.30 11.56 2.72
CA VAL A 367 -26.73 11.75 2.90
C VAL A 367 -27.28 10.71 3.87
N HIS A 368 -28.18 11.13 4.74
CA HIS A 368 -28.86 10.30 5.72
C HIS A 368 -30.35 10.50 5.63
N ALA A 369 -31.12 9.45 5.88
CA ALA A 369 -32.56 9.55 6.03
C ALA A 369 -33.04 8.54 7.09
N GLY A 370 -34.11 8.86 7.77
CA GLY A 370 -34.59 7.99 8.82
C GLY A 370 -35.90 8.45 9.46
N TYR A 371 -36.20 7.78 10.54
CA TYR A 371 -37.39 7.99 11.36
C TYR A 371 -37.07 8.84 12.59
N LEU A 372 -38.03 9.71 12.96
CA LEU A 372 -37.89 10.68 14.03
C LEU A 372 -39.09 10.52 14.99
N LEU A 373 -38.80 10.53 16.29
CA LEU A 373 -39.78 10.66 17.38
C LEU A 373 -39.43 11.90 18.21
N ARG A 374 -40.40 12.76 18.51
CA ARG A 374 -40.23 13.89 19.41
C ARG A 374 -41.37 13.89 20.46
N SER A 375 -41.02 14.07 21.73
CA SER A 375 -42.00 14.20 22.80
C SER A 375 -42.95 15.38 22.56
N GLY A 376 -44.11 15.36 23.20
CA GLY A 376 -45.06 16.46 23.13
C GLY A 376 -44.45 17.80 23.50
N LEU A 377 -44.97 18.90 22.91
CA LEU A 377 -44.56 20.27 23.19
C LEU A 377 -45.25 20.88 24.42
N TRP A 378 -46.40 20.34 24.82
CA TRP A 378 -47.15 20.76 25.98
C TRP A 378 -47.77 19.53 26.69
N ARG A 379 -48.25 19.73 27.90
CA ARG A 379 -48.86 18.64 28.66
C ARG A 379 -50.11 18.07 27.95
N GLY A 380 -50.12 16.76 27.76
CA GLY A 380 -51.20 16.05 27.09
C GLY A 380 -51.11 16.02 25.56
N SER A 381 -50.10 16.59 24.95
CA SER A 381 -49.89 16.40 23.52
C SER A 381 -49.21 15.05 23.23
N ASP A 382 -49.58 14.46 22.09
CA ASP A 382 -49.04 13.20 21.61
C ASP A 382 -47.56 13.36 21.16
N ILE A 383 -46.90 12.21 20.99
CA ILE A 383 -45.57 12.15 20.39
C ILE A 383 -45.68 12.56 18.91
N CYS A 384 -44.83 13.49 18.48
CA CYS A 384 -44.65 13.81 17.06
C CYS A 384 -43.78 12.75 16.42
N GLN A 385 -44.28 12.08 15.40
CA GLN A 385 -43.59 11.03 14.69
C GLN A 385 -43.50 11.34 13.20
N GLY A 386 -42.37 11.02 12.59
CA GLY A 386 -42.15 11.38 11.19
C GLY A 386 -40.78 10.96 10.65
N ALA A 387 -40.35 11.65 9.62
CA ALA A 387 -39.14 11.34 8.92
C ALA A 387 -38.17 12.53 8.89
N TYR A 388 -36.90 12.25 8.66
CA TYR A 388 -35.88 13.24 8.40
C TYR A 388 -35.00 12.86 7.23
N ALA A 389 -34.39 13.88 6.60
CA ALA A 389 -33.28 13.74 5.67
C ALA A 389 -32.20 14.73 6.06
N ALA A 390 -30.94 14.37 5.89
CA ALA A 390 -29.80 15.21 6.22
C ALA A 390 -28.70 15.09 5.16
N TYR A 391 -28.03 16.19 4.90
CA TYR A 391 -26.77 16.25 4.16
C TYR A 391 -25.66 16.53 5.17
N GLU A 392 -24.59 15.75 5.11
CA GLU A 392 -23.48 15.80 6.05
C GLU A 392 -22.16 16.10 5.34
N LEU A 393 -21.33 16.90 5.98
CA LEU A 393 -19.94 17.17 5.62
C LEU A 393 -19.05 16.75 6.79
N VAL A 394 -18.25 15.73 6.59
CA VAL A 394 -17.34 15.18 7.60
C VAL A 394 -15.95 15.74 7.39
N THR A 395 -15.36 16.29 8.44
CA THR A 395 -13.95 16.67 8.53
C THR A 395 -13.24 15.78 9.55
N SER A 396 -11.94 15.92 9.69
CA SER A 396 -11.12 15.03 10.54
C SER A 396 -11.55 14.90 12.01
N ARG A 397 -12.30 15.87 12.56
CA ARG A 397 -12.75 15.87 13.97
C ARG A 397 -14.18 16.33 14.18
N LEU A 398 -14.74 17.04 13.22
CA LEU A 398 -16.07 17.62 13.32
C LEU A 398 -16.87 17.21 12.09
N SER A 399 -18.13 16.87 12.31
CA SER A 399 -19.12 16.70 11.26
C SER A 399 -20.14 17.83 11.35
N TRP A 400 -20.52 18.36 10.19
CA TRP A 400 -21.54 19.38 10.04
C TRP A 400 -22.67 18.80 9.21
N SER A 401 -23.91 18.91 9.69
CA SER A 401 -25.06 18.46 8.91
C SER A 401 -26.15 19.51 8.84
N ALA A 402 -26.79 19.55 7.66
CA ALA A 402 -28.05 20.26 7.45
C ALA A 402 -29.16 19.21 7.41
N ARG A 403 -30.12 19.30 8.34
CA ARG A 403 -31.22 18.35 8.46
C ARG A 403 -32.56 19.02 8.26
N ALA A 404 -33.40 18.41 7.43
CA ALA A 404 -34.81 18.72 7.33
C ALA A 404 -35.62 17.56 7.91
N SER A 405 -36.64 17.85 8.72
CA SER A 405 -37.52 16.85 9.27
C SER A 405 -38.98 17.29 9.25
N ALA A 406 -39.87 16.34 9.03
CA ALA A 406 -41.31 16.53 9.10
C ALA A 406 -41.92 15.50 10.03
N CYS A 407 -42.73 15.95 10.96
CA CYS A 407 -43.46 15.02 11.85
C CYS A 407 -44.90 15.50 12.13
N ARG A 408 -45.75 14.53 12.48
CA ARG A 408 -47.12 14.76 12.86
C ARG A 408 -47.34 14.23 14.27
N GLY A 409 -47.92 15.06 15.11
CA GLY A 409 -48.44 14.74 16.42
C GLY A 409 -49.86 15.28 16.59
N GLY A 410 -50.37 15.23 17.79
CA GLY A 410 -51.73 15.74 18.05
C GLY A 410 -51.98 15.97 19.51
N PHE A 411 -53.22 16.20 19.77
CA PHE A 411 -53.76 16.33 21.10
C PHE A 411 -55.26 16.14 21.00
N THR A 412 -55.85 15.36 21.90
CA THR A 412 -57.27 15.12 21.95
C THR A 412 -57.75 15.16 23.41
N ASN A 413 -58.78 15.92 23.64
CA ASN A 413 -59.53 15.90 24.90
C ASN A 413 -61.03 15.79 24.63
N GLN A 414 -61.88 15.87 25.65
CA GLN A 414 -63.34 15.66 25.54
C GLN A 414 -64.05 16.60 24.55
N THR A 415 -63.50 17.78 24.25
CA THR A 415 -64.14 18.83 23.47
C THR A 415 -63.38 19.27 22.22
N LEU A 416 -62.11 18.94 22.14
CA LEU A 416 -61.20 19.41 21.09
C LEU A 416 -60.21 18.34 20.69
N SER A 417 -60.08 18.12 19.39
CA SER A 417 -58.98 17.37 18.79
C SER A 417 -58.14 18.29 17.90
N SER A 418 -56.86 18.15 17.99
CA SER A 418 -55.92 18.94 17.20
C SER A 418 -54.85 18.05 16.56
N ALA A 419 -54.64 18.19 15.27
CA ALA A 419 -53.45 17.65 14.60
C ALA A 419 -52.40 18.75 14.51
N ALA A 420 -51.17 18.42 14.79
CA ALA A 420 -50.01 19.33 14.73
C ALA A 420 -48.97 18.77 13.78
N ASP A 421 -48.80 19.43 12.66
CA ASP A 421 -47.75 19.15 11.67
C ASP A 421 -46.55 20.10 11.93
N GLU A 422 -45.38 19.52 11.96
CA GLU A 422 -44.13 20.25 12.16
C GLU A 422 -43.18 20.05 10.97
N LEU A 423 -42.63 21.13 10.46
CA LEU A 423 -41.49 21.12 9.54
C LEU A 423 -40.34 21.82 10.25
N ASN A 424 -39.22 21.12 10.44
CA ASN A 424 -38.05 21.62 11.14
C ASN A 424 -36.81 21.55 10.25
N VAL A 425 -36.00 22.58 10.23
CA VAL A 425 -34.70 22.63 9.54
C VAL A 425 -33.64 23.01 10.56
N GLN A 426 -32.61 22.19 10.69
CA GLN A 426 -31.55 22.39 11.67
C GLN A 426 -30.16 22.27 11.02
N LEU A 427 -29.24 23.08 11.52
CA LEU A 427 -27.81 22.90 11.35
C LEU A 427 -27.26 22.25 12.61
N GLU A 428 -26.53 21.16 12.47
CA GLU A 428 -25.94 20.39 13.57
C GLU A 428 -24.43 20.31 13.39
N GLY A 429 -23.70 20.58 14.46
CA GLY A 429 -22.26 20.35 14.57
C GLY A 429 -22.01 19.24 15.58
N THR A 430 -21.32 18.19 15.19
CA THR A 430 -21.03 17.03 16.04
C THR A 430 -19.54 16.76 16.13
N HIS A 431 -19.08 16.33 17.29
CA HIS A 431 -17.78 15.71 17.51
C HIS A 431 -17.94 14.20 17.51
N VAL A 432 -17.02 13.49 16.86
CA VAL A 432 -17.11 12.04 16.68
C VAL A 432 -15.92 11.36 17.33
N TRP A 433 -16.19 10.30 18.09
CA TRP A 433 -15.21 9.39 18.68
C TRP A 433 -15.38 8.02 18.05
N ASP A 434 -14.35 7.55 17.36
CA ASP A 434 -14.37 6.24 16.73
C ASP A 434 -13.89 5.15 17.68
N LEU A 435 -14.72 4.13 17.86
CA LEU A 435 -14.41 2.87 18.55
C LEU A 435 -14.22 1.76 17.51
N PRO A 436 -13.67 0.59 17.88
CA PRO A 436 -13.35 -0.45 16.91
C PRO A 436 -14.51 -0.93 16.02
N LEU A 437 -15.72 -0.98 16.56
CA LEU A 437 -16.91 -1.49 15.85
C LEU A 437 -17.95 -0.42 15.54
N VAL A 438 -17.99 0.65 16.32
CA VAL A 438 -19.00 1.71 16.24
C VAL A 438 -18.35 3.07 16.44
N SER A 439 -19.02 4.11 15.96
CA SER A 439 -18.63 5.49 16.28
C SER A 439 -19.66 6.10 17.21
N VAL A 440 -19.21 6.82 18.21
CA VAL A 440 -20.06 7.60 19.10
C VAL A 440 -19.91 9.07 18.70
N HIS A 441 -21.03 9.78 18.66
CA HIS A 441 -21.00 11.22 18.35
C HIS A 441 -21.83 12.00 19.35
N ALA A 442 -21.43 13.25 19.59
CA ALA A 442 -22.21 14.19 20.39
C ALA A 442 -22.14 15.58 19.78
N GLY A 443 -23.23 16.34 19.86
CA GLY A 443 -23.27 17.62 19.21
C GLY A 443 -24.45 18.49 19.60
N ILE A 444 -24.51 19.64 18.92
CA ILE A 444 -25.52 20.67 19.12
C ILE A 444 -26.17 20.98 17.78
N ALA A 445 -27.48 21.05 17.76
CA ALA A 445 -28.30 21.43 16.61
C ALA A 445 -29.12 22.68 16.90
N LEU A 446 -29.23 23.57 15.94
CA LEU A 446 -30.03 24.76 16.02
C LEU A 446 -30.76 25.03 14.70
N GLY A 447 -31.96 25.66 14.77
CA GLY A 447 -32.67 26.00 13.55
C GLY A 447 -34.14 26.41 13.80
N PRO A 448 -34.84 26.82 12.73
CA PRO A 448 -36.27 27.15 12.78
C PRO A 448 -37.15 25.89 12.69
N SER A 449 -38.32 25.97 13.32
CA SER A 449 -39.40 25.00 13.19
C SER A 449 -40.72 25.69 12.90
N LEU A 450 -41.43 25.22 11.89
CA LEU A 450 -42.77 25.68 11.51
C LEU A 450 -43.79 24.67 12.03
N LEU A 451 -44.68 25.12 12.93
CA LEU A 451 -45.72 24.34 13.55
C LEU A 451 -47.08 24.76 12.99
N THR A 452 -47.80 23.86 12.35
CA THR A 452 -49.14 24.09 11.84
C THR A 452 -50.13 23.21 12.62
N GLN A 453 -51.09 23.84 13.29
CA GLN A 453 -52.15 23.18 14.05
C GLN A 453 -53.48 23.33 13.32
N THR A 454 -54.12 22.19 13.14
CA THR A 454 -55.52 22.13 12.64
C THR A 454 -56.40 21.56 13.76
N PHE A 455 -57.58 22.12 13.92
CA PHE A 455 -58.48 21.82 15.02
C PHE A 455 -59.76 21.19 14.50
N THR A 456 -60.24 20.12 15.17
CA THR A 456 -61.56 19.54 14.99
C THR A 456 -62.35 19.74 16.28
N THR A 457 -63.40 20.49 16.19
CA THR A 457 -64.26 20.87 17.35
C THR A 457 -65.72 20.95 16.90
N THR A 458 -66.64 21.01 17.83
CA THR A 458 -68.09 21.24 17.58
C THR A 458 -68.40 22.66 17.08
N GLY A 459 -67.44 23.59 17.13
CA GLY A 459 -67.47 24.94 16.59
C GLY A 459 -66.50 25.18 15.44
N SER A 460 -66.22 26.42 15.08
CA SER A 460 -65.24 26.83 14.09
C SER A 460 -63.93 27.25 14.79
N ALA A 461 -62.85 26.52 14.53
CA ALA A 461 -61.50 26.90 14.99
C ALA A 461 -60.57 27.00 13.78
N PRO A 462 -60.05 28.20 13.45
CA PRO A 462 -59.14 28.38 12.33
C PRO A 462 -57.78 27.69 12.60
N SER A 463 -57.15 27.18 11.55
CA SER A 463 -55.79 26.65 11.63
C SER A 463 -54.80 27.70 12.10
N ARG A 464 -53.81 27.29 12.87
CA ARG A 464 -52.80 28.21 13.42
C ARG A 464 -51.40 27.75 12.98
N THR A 465 -50.62 28.69 12.43
CA THR A 465 -49.21 28.46 12.12
C THR A 465 -48.33 29.28 13.05
N SER A 466 -47.32 28.64 13.62
CA SER A 466 -46.38 29.25 14.56
C SER A 466 -44.95 28.94 14.15
N LEU A 467 -44.08 29.95 14.22
CA LEU A 467 -42.65 29.80 14.02
C LEU A 467 -41.96 29.64 15.39
N ALA A 468 -41.14 28.65 15.55
CA ALA A 468 -40.32 28.38 16.73
C ALA A 468 -38.84 28.42 16.36
N ALA A 469 -38.00 28.86 17.30
CA ALA A 469 -36.57 28.62 17.26
C ALA A 469 -36.28 27.35 18.09
N THR A 470 -35.41 26.48 17.59
CA THR A 470 -35.04 25.21 18.23
C THR A 470 -33.57 25.16 18.53
N LEU A 471 -33.23 24.67 19.70
CA LEU A 471 -31.86 24.35 20.14
C LEU A 471 -31.91 22.95 20.77
N ALA A 472 -31.05 22.05 20.32
CA ALA A 472 -30.96 20.71 20.86
C ALA A 472 -29.51 20.28 21.07
N ALA A 473 -29.26 19.49 22.10
CA ALA A 473 -27.98 18.83 22.35
C ALA A 473 -28.24 17.33 22.46
N GLY A 474 -27.38 16.54 21.84
CA GLY A 474 -27.59 15.09 21.79
C GLY A 474 -26.34 14.30 21.55
N ALA A 475 -26.50 12.98 21.65
CA ALA A 475 -25.48 12.00 21.36
C ALA A 475 -26.10 10.82 20.58
N GLY A 476 -25.26 10.10 19.88
CA GLY A 476 -25.68 8.95 19.11
C GLY A 476 -24.56 7.95 18.87
N VAL A 477 -24.95 6.84 18.29
CA VAL A 477 -24.06 5.75 17.89
C VAL A 477 -24.29 5.49 16.41
N GLU A 478 -23.19 5.30 15.69
CA GLU A 478 -23.19 5.00 14.28
C GLU A 478 -22.44 3.70 14.04
N LEU A 479 -23.03 2.81 13.25
CA LEU A 479 -22.47 1.55 12.79
C LEU A 479 -22.04 1.71 11.32
N PRO A 480 -20.75 1.82 11.02
CA PRO A 480 -20.27 1.86 9.64
C PRO A 480 -20.39 0.47 9.01
N LEU A 481 -20.90 0.42 7.77
CA LEU A 481 -21.04 -0.77 6.97
C LEU A 481 -20.12 -0.70 5.74
N ARG A 482 -20.06 -1.80 4.97
CA ARG A 482 -19.27 -1.83 3.73
C ARG A 482 -19.78 -0.85 2.68
N ARG A 483 -18.89 -0.32 1.83
CA ARG A 483 -19.19 0.59 0.71
C ARG A 483 -19.77 1.94 1.13
N GLY A 484 -19.37 2.46 2.28
CA GLY A 484 -19.80 3.78 2.74
C GLY A 484 -21.21 3.85 3.33
N PHE A 485 -21.94 2.72 3.46
CA PHE A 485 -23.21 2.68 4.15
C PHE A 485 -23.02 2.84 5.66
N VAL A 486 -23.97 3.52 6.30
CA VAL A 486 -23.99 3.72 7.75
C VAL A 486 -25.39 3.53 8.28
N ILE A 487 -25.52 3.04 9.52
CA ILE A 487 -26.76 3.03 10.30
C ILE A 487 -26.50 3.89 11.53
N ASP A 488 -27.41 4.80 11.85
CA ASP A 488 -27.28 5.67 13.00
C ASP A 488 -28.49 5.60 13.92
N ALA A 489 -28.25 5.76 15.23
CA ALA A 489 -29.26 5.97 16.24
C ALA A 489 -28.81 7.09 17.17
N ALA A 490 -29.66 8.08 17.39
CA ALA A 490 -29.33 9.24 18.20
C ALA A 490 -30.49 9.65 19.12
N PHE A 491 -30.10 10.21 20.26
CA PHE A 491 -31.01 10.79 21.23
C PHE A 491 -30.55 12.22 21.56
N ALA A 492 -31.49 13.14 21.62
CA ALA A 492 -31.23 14.54 21.94
C ALA A 492 -32.29 15.09 22.91
N THR A 493 -31.89 16.06 23.70
CA THR A 493 -32.80 16.92 24.43
C THR A 493 -32.76 18.32 23.82
N GLY A 494 -33.90 18.99 23.74
CA GLY A 494 -33.97 20.29 23.10
C GLY A 494 -34.98 21.22 23.75
N VAL A 495 -34.86 22.50 23.36
CA VAL A 495 -35.78 23.57 23.75
C VAL A 495 -36.33 24.21 22.50
N TYR A 496 -37.64 24.35 22.47
CA TYR A 496 -38.39 25.11 21.49
C TYR A 496 -38.78 26.45 22.11
N ALA A 497 -38.47 27.54 21.48
CA ALA A 497 -38.92 28.89 21.86
C ALA A 497 -39.86 29.40 20.78
N PHE A 498 -41.10 29.70 21.14
CA PHE A 498 -42.14 30.19 20.25
C PHE A 498 -42.88 31.36 20.84
N ARG A 499 -43.52 32.11 19.98
CA ARG A 499 -44.26 33.32 20.35
C ARG A 499 -45.73 32.99 20.46
N GLU A 500 -46.28 33.09 21.67
CA GLU A 500 -47.71 32.91 21.91
C GLU A 500 -48.45 34.27 21.82
N ARG A 501 -49.59 34.28 21.08
CA ARG A 501 -50.53 35.38 21.12
C ARG A 501 -51.52 35.14 22.25
N GLN A 502 -51.68 36.08 23.17
CA GLN A 502 -52.72 35.99 24.18
C GLN A 502 -54.11 36.23 23.57
N ALA A 503 -55.15 35.52 24.12
CA ALA A 503 -56.50 35.54 23.60
C ALA A 503 -57.20 36.91 23.68
N ASP A 504 -56.70 37.82 24.52
CA ASP A 504 -57.18 39.17 24.76
C ASP A 504 -56.57 40.26 23.87
N GLY A 505 -55.76 39.88 22.90
CA GLY A 505 -55.09 40.83 22.01
C GLY A 505 -53.89 41.59 22.64
N ALA A 506 -53.54 41.27 23.88
CA ALA A 506 -52.36 41.81 24.56
C ALA A 506 -51.04 41.32 23.97
N ALA A 507 -49.94 41.88 24.39
CA ALA A 507 -48.59 41.67 23.85
C ALA A 507 -48.24 40.16 23.80
N SER A 508 -47.64 39.71 22.67
CA SER A 508 -47.18 38.36 22.52
C SER A 508 -46.07 38.02 23.53
N ARG A 509 -46.19 36.86 24.21
CA ARG A 509 -45.22 36.36 25.19
C ARG A 509 -44.36 35.25 24.56
N TRP A 510 -43.10 35.17 24.93
CA TRP A 510 -42.26 34.03 24.60
C TRP A 510 -42.55 32.87 25.53
N SER A 511 -42.83 31.71 24.96
CA SER A 511 -42.95 30.41 25.66
C SER A 511 -41.88 29.48 25.23
N THR A 512 -41.44 28.64 26.17
CA THR A 512 -40.45 27.59 25.91
C THR A 512 -41.00 26.22 26.26
N ALA A 513 -40.64 25.22 25.45
CA ALA A 513 -40.97 23.83 25.71
C ALA A 513 -39.70 22.96 25.62
N ALA A 514 -39.47 22.16 26.65
CA ALA A 514 -38.42 21.16 26.62
C ALA A 514 -38.91 19.89 25.92
N VAL A 515 -38.08 19.29 25.10
CA VAL A 515 -38.43 18.11 24.31
C VAL A 515 -37.33 17.08 24.33
N PHE A 516 -37.71 15.82 24.12
CA PHE A 516 -36.84 14.69 23.86
C PHE A 516 -37.02 14.24 22.42
N ILE A 517 -35.91 13.96 21.73
CA ILE A 517 -35.89 13.61 20.31
C ILE A 517 -35.12 12.31 20.16
N GLY A 518 -35.74 11.28 19.62
CA GLY A 518 -35.11 10.02 19.21
C GLY A 518 -35.07 9.92 17.70
N ARG A 519 -33.97 9.45 17.15
CA ARG A 519 -33.76 9.25 15.71
C ARG A 519 -33.12 7.90 15.45
N ILE A 520 -33.54 7.27 14.37
CA ILE A 520 -32.89 6.09 13.79
C ILE A 520 -32.90 6.24 12.28
N GLY A 521 -31.76 5.96 11.65
CA GLY A 521 -31.63 6.16 10.22
C GLY A 521 -30.52 5.35 9.57
N ALA A 522 -30.43 5.54 8.28
CA ALA A 522 -29.35 5.00 7.45
C ALA A 522 -28.88 6.06 6.46
N GLY A 523 -27.63 5.93 6.04
CA GLY A 523 -27.01 6.86 5.11
C GLY A 523 -25.94 6.23 4.26
N VAL A 524 -25.42 7.04 3.35
CA VAL A 524 -24.25 6.70 2.53
C VAL A 524 -23.30 7.91 2.48
N ARG A 525 -22.00 7.63 2.59
CA ARG A 525 -20.90 8.60 2.49
C ARG A 525 -20.01 8.26 1.30
N TRP A 526 -19.48 9.29 0.63
CA TRP A 526 -18.60 9.20 -0.52
C TRP A 526 -17.49 10.25 -0.47
#